data_d2e7a6ba029318b6d869720fc1f0e271
#
_entry.id   d2e7a6ba029318b6d869720fc1f0e271
#
_cell.length_a   1.000
_cell.length_b   1.000
_cell.length_c   1.000
_cell.angle_alpha   90.00
_cell.angle_beta   90.00
_cell.angle_gamma   90.00
#
_symmetry.space_group_name_H-M   'P 1'
#
loop_
_entity.id
_entity.type
_entity.pdbx_description
1 polymer ?
#
loop_
_entity_poly.entity_id
_entity_poly.type
_entity_poly.pdbx_seq_one_letter_code
_entity_poly.pdbx_strand_id
1 'polypeptide(L)'
;MYLTLKENRNHGTKDYPYSQYHVFNQQTAFQFPIHWHDELEIIYIRNGSINITIDNELFTGTGGSFFIVNPGELHYMGSNDLNADYYTILFPLEFISFQSNDYVENMLFKPMRSSHVILTHSLPYSEIYGEIISLFEKLIYINKYEKGFYQLDCKILLLEILSNILRIPDILVKKTSNASDIRREIITYVNDNYLEKITLSDLADEFHMSEKYISRYFKKHFNITFSKYVNHMRLLYAKNLLDTTNISITDVALSSGFPNVSYFIRSFKESYGKTPFSYRTDNISVDM
;
A
#
# COMPACT_ATOMS: atom_id res chain seq x y z
N MET A 1 -1.09 -14.95 11.70
CA MET A 1 -0.86 -14.58 10.30
C MET A 1 0.09 -13.38 10.34
N TYR A 2 1.33 -13.59 10.02
CA TYR A 2 2.36 -12.55 10.10
C TYR A 2 2.11 -11.52 8.99
N LEU A 3 1.90 -10.27 9.38
CA LEU A 3 1.86 -9.15 8.44
C LEU A 3 3.31 -8.87 8.00
N THR A 4 3.78 -9.62 7.01
CA THR A 4 5.00 -9.23 6.29
C THR A 4 4.71 -7.94 5.53
N LEU A 5 5.73 -7.10 5.30
CA LEU A 5 5.57 -5.91 4.45
C LEU A 5 5.30 -6.24 3.00
N LYS A 6 5.75 -7.37 2.55
CA LYS A 6 5.12 -7.95 1.38
C LYS A 6 3.68 -8.22 1.79
N GLU A 7 2.77 -7.49 1.20
CA GLU A 7 1.36 -7.70 1.47
C GLU A 7 1.04 -9.17 1.18
N ASN A 8 0.76 -9.93 2.25
CA ASN A 8 0.49 -11.36 2.15
C ASN A 8 -0.98 -11.61 1.76
N ARG A 9 -1.58 -10.60 1.14
CA ARG A 9 -2.95 -10.66 0.63
C ARG A 9 -2.89 -11.03 -0.85
N ASN A 10 -3.57 -12.09 -1.23
CA ASN A 10 -3.75 -12.40 -2.63
C ASN A 10 -4.71 -11.36 -3.24
N HIS A 11 -4.22 -10.59 -4.18
CA HIS A 11 -5.02 -9.66 -4.97
C HIS A 11 -5.69 -10.42 -6.11
N GLY A 12 -7.00 -10.66 -5.94
CA GLY A 12 -7.78 -11.48 -6.88
C GLY A 12 -7.62 -12.98 -6.67
N THR A 13 -7.88 -13.75 -7.71
CA THR A 13 -7.76 -15.21 -7.74
C THR A 13 -6.63 -15.63 -8.68
N LYS A 14 -6.23 -16.90 -8.62
CA LYS A 14 -5.22 -17.45 -9.55
C LYS A 14 -5.63 -17.27 -11.03
N ASP A 15 -6.91 -17.40 -11.32
CA ASP A 15 -7.44 -17.32 -12.69
C ASP A 15 -7.79 -15.89 -13.09
N TYR A 16 -7.98 -15.00 -12.11
CA TYR A 16 -8.26 -13.59 -12.30
C TYR A 16 -7.52 -12.76 -11.24
N PRO A 17 -6.20 -12.52 -11.43
CA PRO A 17 -5.35 -11.81 -10.48
C PRO A 17 -5.50 -10.29 -10.61
N TYR A 18 -6.71 -9.80 -10.36
CA TYR A 18 -7.08 -8.39 -10.34
C TYR A 18 -7.83 -8.08 -9.05
N SER A 19 -7.52 -6.99 -8.43
CA SER A 19 -8.28 -6.47 -7.29
C SER A 19 -8.58 -4.99 -7.47
N GLN A 20 -9.75 -4.61 -6.97
CA GLN A 20 -10.22 -3.24 -6.94
C GLN A 20 -10.74 -2.94 -5.54
N TYR A 21 -10.23 -1.86 -4.95
CA TYR A 21 -10.70 -1.41 -3.64
C TYR A 21 -11.25 0.01 -3.77
N HIS A 22 -12.35 0.27 -3.07
CA HIS A 22 -12.97 1.59 -2.97
C HIS A 22 -12.92 2.05 -1.52
N VAL A 23 -12.28 3.16 -1.27
CA VAL A 23 -12.18 3.77 0.06
C VAL A 23 -12.90 5.12 0.03
N PHE A 24 -13.91 5.27 0.87
CA PHE A 24 -14.75 6.47 0.95
C PHE A 24 -15.42 6.57 2.31
N ASN A 25 -15.99 7.73 2.61
CA ASN A 25 -16.76 8.00 3.84
C ASN A 25 -16.02 7.60 5.13
N GLN A 26 -14.72 7.91 5.21
CA GLN A 26 -13.95 7.63 6.42
C GLN A 26 -14.42 8.56 7.56
N GLN A 27 -14.80 7.97 8.70
CA GLN A 27 -15.21 8.73 9.89
C GLN A 27 -14.01 9.31 10.65
N THR A 28 -12.81 8.87 10.35
CA THR A 28 -11.55 9.29 10.97
C THR A 28 -10.46 9.39 9.90
N ALA A 29 -9.43 10.19 10.19
CA ALA A 29 -8.20 10.14 9.42
C ALA A 29 -7.68 8.69 9.33
N PHE A 30 -7.19 8.30 8.17
CA PHE A 30 -6.65 6.96 7.96
C PHE A 30 -5.18 7.01 7.55
N GLN A 31 -4.47 5.94 7.86
CA GLN A 31 -3.12 5.71 7.42
C GLN A 31 -2.94 4.22 7.13
N PHE A 32 -2.61 3.89 5.89
CA PHE A 32 -2.14 2.56 5.54
C PHE A 32 -0.64 2.45 5.84
N PRO A 33 -0.19 1.34 6.44
CA PRO A 33 1.21 1.17 6.81
C PRO A 33 2.11 1.04 5.58
N ILE A 34 3.41 1.23 5.77
CA ILE A 34 4.41 0.93 4.76
C ILE A 34 4.30 -0.53 4.35
N HIS A 35 4.21 -0.80 3.04
CA HIS A 35 4.19 -2.14 2.47
C HIS A 35 4.71 -2.12 1.04
N TRP A 36 4.85 -3.30 0.45
CA TRP A 36 5.14 -3.51 -0.95
C TRP A 36 4.47 -4.80 -1.44
N HIS A 37 4.25 -4.92 -2.74
CA HIS A 37 3.67 -6.08 -3.41
C HIS A 37 4.25 -6.23 -4.82
N ASP A 38 4.01 -7.37 -5.46
CA ASP A 38 4.54 -7.66 -6.80
C ASP A 38 3.64 -7.11 -7.93
N GLU A 39 2.48 -6.59 -7.59
CA GLU A 39 1.52 -6.04 -8.52
C GLU A 39 1.87 -4.60 -8.90
N LEU A 40 1.45 -4.18 -10.10
CA LEU A 40 1.30 -2.78 -10.45
C LEU A 40 0.04 -2.26 -9.76
N GLU A 41 0.16 -1.17 -9.01
CA GLU A 41 -0.98 -0.50 -8.37
C GLU A 41 -1.22 0.86 -9.02
N ILE A 42 -2.48 1.15 -9.34
CA ILE A 42 -2.91 2.46 -9.81
C ILE A 42 -3.96 3.00 -8.84
N ILE A 43 -3.70 4.17 -8.29
CA ILE A 43 -4.57 4.85 -7.34
C ILE A 43 -5.21 6.03 -8.07
N TYR A 44 -6.54 6.09 -8.07
CA TYR A 44 -7.34 7.17 -8.63
C TYR A 44 -8.13 7.88 -7.55
N ILE A 45 -7.85 9.15 -7.34
CA ILE A 45 -8.57 9.99 -6.37
C ILE A 45 -9.77 10.62 -7.07
N ARG A 46 -10.98 10.28 -6.64
CA ARG A 46 -12.22 10.88 -7.14
C ARG A 46 -12.52 12.21 -6.47
N ASN A 47 -12.32 12.27 -5.15
CA ASN A 47 -12.62 13.45 -4.34
C ASN A 47 -11.72 13.53 -3.11
N GLY A 48 -11.59 14.71 -2.54
CA GLY A 48 -10.77 14.98 -1.36
C GLY A 48 -9.28 14.99 -1.68
N SER A 49 -8.46 14.76 -0.66
CA SER A 49 -7.00 14.79 -0.78
C SER A 49 -6.34 13.58 -0.10
N ILE A 50 -5.26 13.07 -0.68
CA ILE A 50 -4.47 11.95 -0.16
C ILE A 50 -3.00 12.29 -0.25
N ASN A 51 -2.26 11.93 0.80
CA ASN A 51 -0.80 11.92 0.78
C ASN A 51 -0.32 10.48 0.59
N ILE A 52 0.55 10.27 -0.37
CA ILE A 52 1.21 8.98 -0.62
C ILE A 52 2.71 9.17 -0.68
N THR A 53 3.44 8.29 -0.03
CA THR A 53 4.91 8.22 -0.17
C THR A 53 5.26 6.93 -0.89
N ILE A 54 5.99 7.05 -1.99
CA ILE A 54 6.46 5.94 -2.80
C ILE A 54 7.97 6.05 -2.92
N ASP A 55 8.71 5.02 -2.53
CA ASP A 55 10.20 4.97 -2.56
C ASP A 55 10.87 6.25 -1.99
N ASN A 56 10.29 6.88 -0.95
CA ASN A 56 10.68 8.12 -0.25
C ASN A 56 10.25 9.44 -0.89
N GLU A 57 9.62 9.44 -2.00
CA GLU A 57 9.02 10.65 -2.54
C GLU A 57 7.60 10.83 -2.01
N LEU A 58 7.33 11.99 -1.43
CA LEU A 58 6.00 12.36 -0.95
C LEU A 58 5.22 13.05 -2.06
N PHE A 59 4.07 12.52 -2.35
CA PHE A 59 3.10 13.09 -3.28
C PHE A 59 1.83 13.47 -2.54
N THR A 60 1.21 14.56 -2.94
CA THR A 60 -0.12 14.96 -2.51
C THR A 60 -1.01 15.04 -3.74
N GLY A 61 -2.11 14.31 -3.73
CA GLY A 61 -3.10 14.34 -4.80
C GLY A 61 -4.46 14.80 -4.31
N THR A 62 -5.22 15.37 -5.23
CA THR A 62 -6.61 15.79 -5.03
C THR A 62 -7.52 15.12 -6.06
N GLY A 63 -8.80 15.37 -6.00
CA GLY A 63 -9.77 14.82 -6.96
C GLY A 63 -9.30 14.96 -8.41
N GLY A 64 -9.30 13.85 -9.15
CA GLY A 64 -8.76 13.70 -10.49
C GLY A 64 -7.32 13.16 -10.55
N SER A 65 -6.55 13.19 -9.47
CA SER A 65 -5.15 12.72 -9.48
C SER A 65 -5.02 11.22 -9.62
N PHE A 66 -3.95 10.78 -10.31
CA PHE A 66 -3.51 9.39 -10.38
C PHE A 66 -2.11 9.21 -9.82
N PHE A 67 -1.92 8.14 -9.05
CA PHE A 67 -0.60 7.67 -8.63
C PHE A 67 -0.37 6.24 -9.12
N ILE A 68 0.88 5.92 -9.38
CA ILE A 68 1.33 4.60 -9.81
C ILE A 68 2.39 4.11 -8.84
N VAL A 69 2.18 2.91 -8.28
CA VAL A 69 3.16 2.16 -7.53
C VAL A 69 3.62 0.99 -8.40
N ASN A 70 4.89 0.99 -8.76
CA ASN A 70 5.44 -0.10 -9.56
C ASN A 70 5.72 -1.35 -8.70
N PRO A 71 5.78 -2.55 -9.30
CA PRO A 71 6.05 -3.78 -8.57
C PRO A 71 7.26 -3.66 -7.66
N GLY A 72 7.07 -4.05 -6.41
CA GLY A 72 8.10 -4.07 -5.38
C GLY A 72 8.52 -2.72 -4.82
N GLU A 73 7.82 -1.62 -5.07
CA GLU A 73 8.11 -0.32 -4.46
C GLU A 73 7.48 -0.21 -3.07
N LEU A 74 8.29 0.28 -2.12
CA LEU A 74 7.81 0.58 -0.78
C LEU A 74 6.93 1.82 -0.81
N HIS A 75 5.71 1.69 -0.31
CA HIS A 75 4.78 2.80 -0.26
C HIS A 75 3.89 2.77 0.97
N TYR A 76 3.38 3.93 1.33
CA TYR A 76 2.34 4.11 2.34
C TYR A 76 1.50 5.33 2.00
N MET A 77 0.25 5.32 2.41
CA MET A 77 -0.65 6.43 2.15
C MET A 77 -1.53 6.76 3.34
N GLY A 78 -2.03 7.98 3.37
CA GLY A 78 -2.97 8.41 4.38
C GLY A 78 -3.66 9.71 4.03
N SER A 79 -4.73 10.00 4.74
CA SER A 79 -5.45 11.25 4.63
C SER A 79 -6.02 11.70 5.97
N ASN A 80 -5.99 13.02 6.18
CA ASN A 80 -6.75 13.70 7.21
C ASN A 80 -8.07 14.27 6.66
N ASP A 81 -8.29 14.16 5.35
CA ASP A 81 -9.51 14.62 4.70
C ASP A 81 -10.59 13.53 4.80
N LEU A 82 -11.65 13.81 5.55
CA LEU A 82 -12.76 12.88 5.75
C LEU A 82 -13.61 12.67 4.48
N ASN A 83 -13.45 13.54 3.48
CA ASN A 83 -14.13 13.43 2.19
C ASN A 83 -13.28 12.67 1.15
N ALA A 84 -12.16 12.12 1.56
CA ALA A 84 -11.32 11.34 0.65
C ALA A 84 -12.12 10.16 0.07
N ASP A 85 -12.21 10.14 -1.24
CA ASP A 85 -12.87 9.11 -2.06
C ASP A 85 -11.92 8.68 -3.17
N TYR A 86 -11.45 7.44 -3.12
CA TYR A 86 -10.49 6.95 -4.09
C TYR A 86 -10.66 5.46 -4.37
N TYR A 87 -10.21 5.08 -5.55
CA TYR A 87 -10.05 3.69 -5.93
C TYR A 87 -8.57 3.32 -6.02
N THR A 88 -8.26 2.09 -5.66
CA THR A 88 -6.99 1.47 -6.01
C THR A 88 -7.24 0.17 -6.76
N ILE A 89 -6.49 -0.05 -7.83
CA ILE A 89 -6.51 -1.29 -8.60
C ILE A 89 -5.12 -1.92 -8.57
N LEU A 90 -5.08 -3.22 -8.38
CA LEU A 90 -3.86 -4.01 -8.29
C LEU A 90 -3.94 -5.19 -9.25
N PHE A 91 -2.89 -5.39 -10.01
CA PHE A 91 -2.74 -6.55 -10.89
C PHE A 91 -1.26 -6.81 -11.22
N PRO A 92 -0.83 -8.07 -11.32
CA PRO A 92 0.52 -8.39 -11.77
C PRO A 92 0.66 -8.06 -13.26
N LEU A 93 1.84 -7.59 -13.67
CA LEU A 93 2.08 -7.26 -15.09
C LEU A 93 1.88 -8.46 -16.03
N GLU A 94 2.06 -9.68 -15.53
CA GLU A 94 1.79 -10.93 -16.23
C GLU A 94 0.34 -11.06 -16.68
N PHE A 95 -0.59 -10.45 -15.94
CA PHE A 95 -2.03 -10.50 -16.25
C PHE A 95 -2.37 -9.86 -17.59
N ILE A 96 -1.65 -8.80 -17.96
CA ILE A 96 -1.85 -8.05 -19.21
C ILE A 96 -0.72 -8.27 -20.23
N SER A 97 0.31 -9.05 -19.88
CA SER A 97 1.41 -9.40 -20.78
C SER A 97 1.00 -10.41 -21.84
N PHE A 98 1.77 -10.47 -22.92
CA PHE A 98 1.58 -11.43 -24.00
C PHE A 98 2.47 -12.64 -23.81
N GLN A 99 1.99 -13.83 -24.22
CA GLN A 99 2.79 -15.06 -24.14
C GLN A 99 3.85 -15.13 -25.24
N SER A 100 3.68 -14.36 -26.32
CA SER A 100 4.64 -14.27 -27.41
C SER A 100 5.82 -13.39 -27.02
N ASN A 101 7.02 -13.78 -27.44
CA ASN A 101 8.23 -13.00 -27.27
C ASN A 101 8.35 -11.93 -28.36
N ASP A 102 7.34 -11.08 -28.48
CA ASP A 102 7.24 -10.01 -29.49
C ASP A 102 7.93 -8.70 -29.07
N TYR A 103 7.80 -7.68 -29.88
CA TYR A 103 8.40 -6.37 -29.63
C TYR A 103 7.91 -5.72 -28.33
N VAL A 104 6.60 -5.77 -28.07
CA VAL A 104 6.00 -5.14 -26.88
C VAL A 104 6.46 -5.84 -25.61
N GLU A 105 6.46 -7.18 -25.63
CA GLU A 105 6.95 -7.98 -24.51
C GLU A 105 8.43 -7.67 -24.20
N ASN A 106 9.28 -7.60 -25.22
CA ASN A 106 10.71 -7.36 -25.01
C ASN A 106 11.06 -5.93 -24.64
N MET A 107 10.37 -4.94 -25.21
CA MET A 107 10.70 -3.52 -25.03
C MET A 107 9.97 -2.87 -23.86
N LEU A 108 8.84 -3.43 -23.40
CA LEU A 108 8.01 -2.84 -22.35
C LEU A 108 7.86 -3.79 -21.15
N PHE A 109 7.12 -4.89 -21.29
CA PHE A 109 6.72 -5.69 -20.13
C PHE A 109 7.89 -6.36 -19.43
N LYS A 110 8.83 -6.92 -20.16
CA LYS A 110 10.00 -7.60 -19.60
C LYS A 110 10.92 -6.65 -18.80
N PRO A 111 11.26 -5.45 -19.31
CA PRO A 111 11.97 -4.44 -18.53
C PRO A 111 11.19 -3.94 -17.32
N MET A 112 9.86 -3.80 -17.40
CA MET A 112 9.03 -3.38 -16.26
C MET A 112 8.99 -4.47 -15.17
N ARG A 113 8.78 -5.74 -15.53
CA ARG A 113 8.79 -6.84 -14.55
C ARG A 113 10.14 -7.01 -13.85
N SER A 114 11.23 -6.74 -14.53
CA SER A 114 12.57 -6.75 -13.93
C SER A 114 12.95 -5.44 -13.21
N SER A 115 12.03 -4.50 -13.13
CA SER A 115 12.23 -3.17 -12.52
C SER A 115 13.39 -2.37 -13.12
N HIS A 116 13.83 -2.68 -14.35
CA HIS A 116 14.81 -1.87 -15.08
C HIS A 116 14.17 -0.59 -15.63
N VAL A 117 12.88 -0.66 -15.94
CA VAL A 117 12.06 0.47 -16.37
C VAL A 117 10.83 0.51 -15.48
N ILE A 118 10.48 1.69 -15.01
CA ILE A 118 9.29 1.94 -14.17
C ILE A 118 8.47 3.08 -14.76
N LEU A 119 7.19 3.12 -14.44
CA LEU A 119 6.33 4.28 -14.66
C LEU A 119 6.61 5.34 -13.60
N THR A 120 6.49 6.62 -13.94
CA THR A 120 6.54 7.71 -12.95
C THR A 120 5.42 7.56 -11.93
N HIS A 121 5.65 7.99 -10.69
CA HIS A 121 4.73 7.76 -9.58
C HIS A 121 3.47 8.63 -9.61
N SER A 122 3.49 9.75 -10.35
CA SER A 122 2.34 10.64 -10.52
C SER A 122 2.14 10.91 -12.01
N LEU A 123 0.90 10.81 -12.47
CA LEU A 123 0.59 11.15 -13.86
C LEU A 123 0.51 12.67 -14.00
N PRO A 124 1.32 13.29 -14.85
CA PRO A 124 1.20 14.71 -15.14
C PRO A 124 -0.09 14.97 -15.93
N TYR A 125 -0.70 16.12 -15.69
CA TYR A 125 -1.87 16.55 -16.44
C TYR A 125 -1.52 16.69 -17.93
N SER A 126 -2.35 16.12 -18.79
CA SER A 126 -2.16 16.11 -20.25
C SER A 126 -3.51 16.11 -20.97
N GLU A 127 -3.52 16.34 -22.28
CA GLU A 127 -4.75 16.34 -23.09
C GLU A 127 -5.51 14.99 -23.03
N ILE A 128 -4.78 13.88 -22.87
CA ILE A 128 -5.37 12.53 -22.77
C ILE A 128 -5.87 12.17 -21.37
N TYR A 129 -5.72 13.07 -20.40
CA TYR A 129 -6.05 12.79 -18.99
C TYR A 129 -7.53 12.47 -18.77
N GLY A 130 -8.42 13.19 -19.48
CA GLY A 130 -9.87 12.94 -19.44
C GLY A 130 -10.24 11.57 -20.02
N GLU A 131 -9.50 11.09 -21.03
CA GLU A 131 -9.68 9.75 -21.59
C GLU A 131 -9.27 8.67 -20.58
N ILE A 132 -8.14 8.85 -19.90
CA ILE A 132 -7.69 7.93 -18.82
C ILE A 132 -8.74 7.85 -17.71
N ILE A 133 -9.29 8.97 -17.26
CA ILE A 133 -10.37 9.00 -16.26
C ILE A 133 -11.59 8.20 -16.77
N SER A 134 -12.02 8.44 -18.00
CA SER A 134 -13.19 7.75 -18.59
C SER A 134 -12.97 6.24 -18.66
N LEU A 135 -11.80 5.79 -19.08
CA LEU A 135 -11.44 4.37 -19.13
C LEU A 135 -11.39 3.75 -17.73
N PHE A 136 -10.87 4.49 -16.75
CA PHE A 136 -10.78 4.03 -15.37
C PHE A 136 -12.16 3.89 -14.73
N GLU A 137 -13.07 4.84 -14.94
CA GLU A 137 -14.45 4.76 -14.47
C GLU A 137 -15.21 3.59 -15.13
N LYS A 138 -14.96 3.34 -16.42
CA LYS A 138 -15.51 2.17 -17.11
C LYS A 138 -14.98 0.86 -16.52
N LEU A 139 -13.68 0.80 -16.21
CA LEU A 139 -13.05 -0.35 -15.56
C LEU A 139 -13.67 -0.62 -14.19
N ILE A 140 -13.86 0.42 -13.37
CA ILE A 140 -14.53 0.33 -12.08
C ILE A 140 -15.95 -0.25 -12.25
N TYR A 141 -16.70 0.26 -13.24
CA TYR A 141 -18.07 -0.17 -13.49
C TYR A 141 -18.16 -1.65 -13.87
N ILE A 142 -17.36 -2.11 -14.84
CA ILE A 142 -17.44 -3.50 -15.30
C ILE A 142 -17.10 -4.51 -14.20
N ASN A 143 -16.11 -4.20 -13.37
CA ASN A 143 -15.70 -5.06 -12.25
C ASN A 143 -16.70 -5.03 -11.08
N LYS A 144 -17.55 -4.01 -10.98
CA LYS A 144 -18.63 -3.96 -9.99
C LYS A 144 -19.82 -4.85 -10.36
N TYR A 145 -20.12 -4.97 -11.66
CA TYR A 145 -21.34 -5.64 -12.13
C TYR A 145 -21.10 -7.02 -12.74
N GLU A 146 -19.87 -7.38 -13.04
CA GLU A 146 -19.39 -8.72 -13.44
C GLU A 146 -20.27 -9.41 -14.50
N LYS A 147 -20.63 -8.69 -15.58
CA LYS A 147 -21.50 -9.20 -16.63
C LYS A 147 -20.72 -9.78 -17.81
N GLY A 148 -21.18 -10.93 -18.33
CA GLY A 148 -20.59 -11.55 -19.51
C GLY A 148 -19.15 -12.00 -19.28
N PHE A 149 -18.29 -11.72 -20.24
CA PHE A 149 -16.84 -11.97 -20.15
C PHE A 149 -16.08 -10.73 -19.62
N TYR A 150 -16.55 -10.14 -18.49
CA TYR A 150 -15.98 -8.93 -17.90
C TYR A 150 -14.47 -9.01 -17.65
N GLN A 151 -13.93 -10.22 -17.45
CA GLN A 151 -12.47 -10.43 -17.30
C GLN A 151 -11.73 -10.08 -18.60
N LEU A 152 -12.32 -10.34 -19.78
CA LEU A 152 -11.76 -9.93 -21.06
C LEU A 152 -11.84 -8.41 -21.22
N ASP A 153 -13.00 -7.83 -20.92
CA ASP A 153 -13.20 -6.39 -20.96
C ASP A 153 -12.24 -5.65 -20.00
N CYS A 154 -12.00 -6.23 -18.81
CA CYS A 154 -11.02 -5.72 -17.87
C CYS A 154 -9.61 -5.66 -18.48
N LYS A 155 -9.14 -6.74 -19.10
CA LYS A 155 -7.82 -6.77 -19.77
C LYS A 155 -7.72 -5.74 -20.89
N ILE A 156 -8.75 -5.60 -21.71
CA ILE A 156 -8.80 -4.61 -22.79
C ILE A 156 -8.66 -3.20 -22.20
N LEU A 157 -9.44 -2.86 -21.18
CA LEU A 157 -9.39 -1.55 -20.55
C LEU A 157 -8.04 -1.27 -19.86
N LEU A 158 -7.45 -2.25 -19.19
CA LEU A 158 -6.11 -2.09 -18.59
C LEU A 158 -5.04 -1.82 -19.65
N LEU A 159 -5.10 -2.51 -20.80
CA LEU A 159 -4.19 -2.25 -21.93
C LEU A 159 -4.44 -0.89 -22.58
N GLU A 160 -5.69 -0.45 -22.71
CA GLU A 160 -6.03 0.89 -23.22
C GLU A 160 -5.54 1.98 -22.25
N ILE A 161 -5.75 1.83 -20.92
CA ILE A 161 -5.24 2.74 -19.90
C ILE A 161 -3.71 2.82 -19.99
N LEU A 162 -3.02 1.68 -20.00
CA LEU A 162 -1.56 1.65 -20.10
C LEU A 162 -1.07 2.28 -21.41
N SER A 163 -1.73 1.99 -22.55
CA SER A 163 -1.41 2.60 -23.84
C SER A 163 -1.53 4.12 -23.82
N ASN A 164 -2.56 4.66 -23.17
CA ASN A 164 -2.73 6.10 -23.00
C ASN A 164 -1.66 6.69 -22.07
N ILE A 165 -1.38 6.05 -20.95
CA ILE A 165 -0.30 6.45 -20.02
C ILE A 165 1.04 6.52 -20.75
N LEU A 166 1.36 5.53 -21.58
CA LEU A 166 2.62 5.47 -22.34
C LEU A 166 2.77 6.54 -23.42
N ARG A 167 1.71 7.25 -23.80
CA ARG A 167 1.77 8.42 -24.72
C ARG A 167 2.19 9.69 -24.00
N ILE A 168 2.18 9.70 -22.65
CA ILE A 168 2.65 10.85 -21.87
C ILE A 168 4.18 10.93 -21.99
N PRO A 169 4.76 12.09 -22.37
CA PRO A 169 6.20 12.25 -22.43
C PRO A 169 6.87 11.93 -21.08
N ASP A 170 8.04 11.31 -21.15
CA ASP A 170 8.90 10.99 -20.00
C ASP A 170 8.24 10.13 -18.89
N ILE A 171 7.14 9.44 -19.22
CA ILE A 171 6.42 8.57 -18.27
C ILE A 171 7.22 7.31 -17.88
N LEU A 172 8.13 6.85 -18.74
CA LEU A 172 9.00 5.70 -18.46
C LEU A 172 10.37 6.19 -17.98
N VAL A 173 10.79 5.70 -16.83
CA VAL A 173 12.06 6.04 -16.20
C VAL A 173 12.93 4.79 -16.04
N LYS A 174 14.22 4.89 -16.37
CA LYS A 174 15.19 3.82 -16.08
C LYS A 174 15.58 3.87 -14.61
N LYS A 175 15.41 2.77 -13.90
CA LYS A 175 15.83 2.65 -12.49
C LYS A 175 17.33 2.36 -12.41
N THR A 176 18.08 3.24 -11.77
CA THR A 176 19.57 3.25 -11.81
C THR A 176 20.26 2.64 -10.59
N SER A 177 19.56 2.09 -9.57
CA SER A 177 20.25 1.58 -8.37
C SER A 177 19.53 0.49 -7.58
N ASN A 178 20.36 -0.37 -6.95
CA ASN A 178 19.99 -1.43 -5.99
C ASN A 178 19.62 -0.88 -4.59
N ALA A 179 19.44 0.43 -4.40
CA ALA A 179 19.15 1.04 -3.10
C ALA A 179 17.78 0.63 -2.53
N SER A 180 16.91 0.05 -3.33
CA SER A 180 15.63 -0.49 -2.88
C SER A 180 15.75 -1.78 -2.08
N ASP A 181 16.82 -2.58 -2.27
CA ASP A 181 16.93 -3.89 -1.64
C ASP A 181 17.15 -3.79 -0.13
N ILE A 182 18.11 -2.99 0.31
CA ILE A 182 18.38 -2.83 1.75
C ILE A 182 17.21 -2.19 2.51
N ARG A 183 16.43 -1.32 1.87
CA ARG A 183 15.22 -0.76 2.48
C ARG A 183 14.17 -1.84 2.71
N ARG A 184 13.97 -2.72 1.72
CA ARG A 184 13.04 -3.86 1.84
C ARG A 184 13.52 -4.82 2.92
N GLU A 185 14.80 -5.15 2.95
CA GLU A 185 15.39 -6.03 3.96
C GLU A 185 15.18 -5.49 5.38
N ILE A 186 15.51 -4.20 5.62
CA ILE A 186 15.31 -3.54 6.91
C ILE A 186 13.86 -3.64 7.35
N ILE A 187 12.96 -3.31 6.48
CA ILE A 187 11.55 -3.27 6.84
C ILE A 187 10.98 -4.70 6.97
N THR A 188 11.40 -5.66 6.14
CA THR A 188 11.05 -7.06 6.29
C THR A 188 11.50 -7.58 7.65
N TYR A 189 12.75 -7.31 8.04
CA TYR A 189 13.27 -7.69 9.37
C TYR A 189 12.41 -7.11 10.50
N VAL A 190 12.05 -5.83 10.44
CA VAL A 190 11.20 -5.20 11.46
C VAL A 190 9.83 -5.87 11.53
N ASN A 191 9.23 -6.20 10.39
CA ASN A 191 7.92 -6.82 10.34
C ASN A 191 7.90 -8.28 10.79
N ASP A 192 8.97 -8.97 10.59
CA ASP A 192 9.09 -10.36 11.08
C ASP A 192 9.28 -10.39 12.62
N ASN A 193 9.74 -9.27 13.21
CA ASN A 193 10.12 -9.21 14.62
C ASN A 193 9.33 -8.21 15.48
N TYR A 194 8.38 -7.42 14.95
CA TYR A 194 7.72 -6.34 15.71
C TYR A 194 6.88 -6.82 16.89
N LEU A 195 6.40 -8.07 16.89
CA LEU A 195 5.65 -8.66 18.03
C LEU A 195 6.58 -9.01 19.18
N GLU A 196 7.86 -9.23 18.90
CA GLU A 196 8.89 -9.53 19.89
C GLU A 196 9.53 -8.23 20.43
N LYS A 197 10.42 -8.41 21.42
CA LYS A 197 11.21 -7.27 21.90
C LYS A 197 12.29 -6.92 20.87
N ILE A 198 11.98 -6.02 19.95
CA ILE A 198 12.92 -5.50 18.97
C ILE A 198 13.38 -4.10 19.34
N THR A 199 14.68 -3.85 19.26
CA THR A 199 15.33 -2.54 19.55
C THR A 199 16.05 -2.00 18.31
N LEU A 200 16.43 -0.73 18.39
CA LEU A 200 17.25 -0.12 17.33
C LEU A 200 18.65 -0.76 17.27
N SER A 201 19.17 -1.23 18.42
CA SER A 201 20.43 -1.96 18.50
C SER A 201 20.36 -3.29 17.74
N ASP A 202 19.30 -4.07 17.93
CA ASP A 202 19.12 -5.33 17.21
C ASP A 202 19.09 -5.11 15.69
N LEU A 203 18.42 -4.04 15.25
CA LEU A 203 18.39 -3.67 13.83
C LEU A 203 19.77 -3.19 13.32
N ALA A 204 20.52 -2.47 14.14
CA ALA A 204 21.86 -2.01 13.79
C ALA A 204 22.86 -3.18 13.68
N ASP A 205 22.76 -4.15 14.56
CA ASP A 205 23.61 -5.36 14.58
C ASP A 205 23.31 -6.23 13.36
N GLU A 206 22.04 -6.46 13.05
CA GLU A 206 21.60 -7.27 11.88
C GLU A 206 22.15 -6.71 10.56
N PHE A 207 22.07 -5.39 10.39
CA PHE A 207 22.51 -4.73 9.15
C PHE A 207 23.95 -4.22 9.19
N HIS A 208 24.74 -4.57 10.21
CA HIS A 208 26.13 -4.18 10.38
C HIS A 208 26.32 -2.65 10.30
N MET A 209 25.39 -1.90 10.90
CA MET A 209 25.37 -0.44 10.92
C MET A 209 25.45 0.07 12.37
N SER A 210 25.89 1.34 12.55
CA SER A 210 25.75 1.95 13.88
C SER A 210 24.29 2.35 14.15
N GLU A 211 23.86 2.30 15.42
CA GLU A 211 22.50 2.74 15.81
C GLU A 211 22.20 4.17 15.36
N LYS A 212 23.17 5.06 15.41
CA LYS A 212 23.02 6.44 14.95
C LYS A 212 22.79 6.52 13.44
N TYR A 213 23.45 5.64 12.66
CA TYR A 213 23.29 5.59 11.22
C TYR A 213 21.92 5.01 10.87
N ILE A 214 21.56 3.83 11.43
CA ILE A 214 20.30 3.18 11.13
C ILE A 214 19.09 4.01 11.57
N SER A 215 19.18 4.73 12.70
CA SER A 215 18.15 5.66 13.15
C SER A 215 17.90 6.79 12.15
N ARG A 216 18.97 7.40 11.63
CA ARG A 216 18.88 8.45 10.60
C ARG A 216 18.43 7.88 9.27
N TYR A 217 18.94 6.72 8.91
CA TYR A 217 18.56 6.00 7.70
C TYR A 217 17.06 5.69 7.70
N PHE A 218 16.56 5.13 8.81
CA PHE A 218 15.15 4.80 8.99
C PHE A 218 14.26 6.04 8.86
N LYS A 219 14.60 7.13 9.57
CA LYS A 219 13.84 8.38 9.49
C LYS A 219 13.90 9.01 8.09
N LYS A 220 15.06 8.96 7.43
CA LYS A 220 15.26 9.51 6.08
C LYS A 220 14.44 8.73 5.04
N HIS A 221 14.44 7.40 5.13
CA HIS A 221 13.88 6.54 4.09
C HIS A 221 12.43 6.12 4.33
N PHE A 222 11.92 6.22 5.56
CA PHE A 222 10.56 5.85 5.91
C PHE A 222 9.75 7.02 6.49
N ASN A 223 10.36 8.21 6.59
CA ASN A 223 9.77 9.44 7.13
C ASN A 223 9.14 9.29 8.54
N ILE A 224 9.48 8.23 9.24
CA ILE A 224 9.00 7.87 10.58
C ILE A 224 10.19 7.37 11.41
N THR A 225 10.13 7.47 12.73
CA THR A 225 11.15 6.83 13.58
C THR A 225 10.89 5.33 13.72
N PHE A 226 11.93 4.53 13.89
CA PHE A 226 11.84 3.10 14.15
C PHE A 226 10.82 2.75 15.23
N SER A 227 10.90 3.39 16.40
CA SER A 227 9.99 3.11 17.52
C SER A 227 8.52 3.46 17.20
N LYS A 228 8.27 4.54 16.47
CA LYS A 228 6.91 4.89 16.01
C LYS A 228 6.40 3.88 15.00
N TYR A 229 7.25 3.39 14.11
CA TYR A 229 6.88 2.38 13.13
C TYR A 229 6.52 1.05 13.82
N VAL A 230 7.37 0.54 14.70
CA VAL A 230 7.09 -0.68 15.47
C VAL A 230 5.78 -0.55 16.26
N ASN A 231 5.58 0.60 16.93
CA ASN A 231 4.36 0.85 17.68
C ASN A 231 3.11 0.88 16.78
N HIS A 232 3.22 1.46 15.61
CA HIS A 232 2.13 1.48 14.62
C HIS A 232 1.76 0.07 14.14
N MET A 233 2.74 -0.78 13.83
CA MET A 233 2.51 -2.17 13.44
C MET A 233 1.82 -2.98 14.54
N ARG A 234 2.24 -2.79 15.79
CA ARG A 234 1.61 -3.40 16.97
C ARG A 234 0.16 -2.98 17.15
N LEU A 235 -0.14 -1.69 16.91
CA LEU A 235 -1.50 -1.16 17.00
C LEU A 235 -2.41 -1.71 15.90
N LEU A 236 -1.91 -1.89 14.68
CA LEU A 236 -2.66 -2.52 13.60
C LEU A 236 -3.00 -3.98 13.93
N TYR A 237 -2.03 -4.72 14.45
CA TYR A 237 -2.25 -6.09 14.88
C TYR A 237 -3.25 -6.18 16.05
N ALA A 238 -3.11 -5.28 17.03
CA ALA A 238 -4.06 -5.20 18.16
C ALA A 238 -5.48 -4.87 17.67
N LYS A 239 -5.62 -3.96 16.72
CA LYS A 239 -6.92 -3.63 16.09
C LYS A 239 -7.53 -4.87 15.43
N ASN A 240 -6.75 -5.61 14.66
CA ASN A 240 -7.23 -6.86 14.05
C ASN A 240 -7.69 -7.88 15.11
N LEU A 241 -6.95 -8.05 16.21
CA LEU A 241 -7.38 -8.92 17.31
C LEU A 241 -8.67 -8.45 17.97
N LEU A 242 -8.88 -7.13 18.12
CA LEU A 242 -10.12 -6.56 18.64
C LEU A 242 -11.31 -6.81 17.71
N ASP A 243 -11.10 -6.79 16.40
CA ASP A 243 -12.13 -7.00 15.38
C ASP A 243 -12.48 -8.49 15.18
N THR A 244 -11.50 -9.40 15.40
CA THR A 244 -11.66 -10.82 15.02
C THR A 244 -11.74 -11.77 16.19
N THR A 245 -11.50 -11.30 17.43
CA THR A 245 -11.45 -12.17 18.64
C THR A 245 -12.14 -11.52 19.84
N ASN A 246 -12.49 -12.38 20.84
CA ASN A 246 -13.05 -11.95 22.10
C ASN A 246 -12.05 -12.06 23.28
N ILE A 247 -10.74 -12.19 23.02
CA ILE A 247 -9.73 -12.25 24.08
C ILE A 247 -9.70 -10.95 24.89
N SER A 248 -9.20 -11.01 26.13
CA SER A 248 -9.18 -9.85 27.02
C SER A 248 -8.32 -8.70 26.43
N ILE A 249 -8.60 -7.46 26.84
CA ILE A 249 -7.80 -6.29 26.44
C ILE A 249 -6.33 -6.45 26.88
N THR A 250 -6.10 -7.12 28.00
CA THR A 250 -4.77 -7.47 28.49
C THR A 250 -4.07 -8.43 27.54
N ASP A 251 -4.75 -9.50 27.09
CA ASP A 251 -4.19 -10.47 26.16
C ASP A 251 -3.95 -9.84 24.79
N VAL A 252 -4.85 -8.96 24.31
CA VAL A 252 -4.63 -8.18 23.09
C VAL A 252 -3.33 -7.39 23.19
N ALA A 253 -3.12 -6.66 24.30
CA ALA A 253 -1.90 -5.86 24.48
C ALA A 253 -0.63 -6.72 24.43
N LEU A 254 -0.62 -7.82 25.20
CA LEU A 254 0.55 -8.71 25.28
C LEU A 254 0.82 -9.43 23.95
N SER A 255 -0.21 -10.00 23.33
CA SER A 255 -0.09 -10.66 22.02
C SER A 255 0.32 -9.73 20.88
N SER A 256 0.09 -8.42 21.06
CA SER A 256 0.51 -7.40 20.09
C SER A 256 1.91 -6.84 20.38
N GLY A 257 2.68 -7.44 21.29
CA GLY A 257 4.05 -7.07 21.59
C GLY A 257 4.21 -5.78 22.41
N PHE A 258 3.13 -5.27 23.05
CA PHE A 258 3.26 -4.10 23.93
C PHE A 258 3.91 -4.48 25.25
N PRO A 259 4.84 -3.64 25.78
CA PRO A 259 5.54 -3.94 27.02
C PRO A 259 4.63 -3.93 28.25
N ASN A 260 3.52 -3.20 28.20
CA ASN A 260 2.49 -3.18 29.25
C ASN A 260 1.15 -2.64 28.71
N VAL A 261 0.07 -3.02 29.40
CA VAL A 261 -1.31 -2.69 29.03
C VAL A 261 -1.60 -1.19 29.07
N SER A 262 -1.03 -0.46 30.04
CA SER A 262 -1.26 0.99 30.19
C SER A 262 -0.69 1.77 29.00
N TYR A 263 0.49 1.39 28.51
CA TYR A 263 1.09 1.98 27.33
C TYR A 263 0.28 1.65 26.07
N PHE A 264 -0.18 0.40 25.94
CA PHE A 264 -1.09 -0.01 24.86
C PHE A 264 -2.35 0.85 24.81
N ILE A 265 -3.10 0.95 25.93
CA ILE A 265 -4.36 1.69 25.99
C ILE A 265 -4.17 3.16 25.58
N ARG A 266 -3.10 3.79 26.07
CA ARG A 266 -2.76 5.16 25.72
C ARG A 266 -2.45 5.31 24.22
N SER A 267 -1.54 4.48 23.69
CA SER A 267 -1.15 4.51 22.29
C SER A 267 -2.32 4.22 21.35
N PHE A 268 -3.19 3.29 21.72
CA PHE A 268 -4.38 2.96 20.94
C PHE A 268 -5.36 4.14 20.91
N LYS A 269 -5.61 4.76 22.08
CA LYS A 269 -6.49 5.95 22.16
C LYS A 269 -5.93 7.13 21.37
N GLU A 270 -4.62 7.36 21.41
CA GLU A 270 -3.95 8.40 20.62
C GLU A 270 -4.10 8.16 19.11
N SER A 271 -4.04 6.91 18.65
CA SER A 271 -4.11 6.56 17.23
C SER A 271 -5.53 6.46 16.67
N TYR A 272 -6.48 5.96 17.48
CA TYR A 272 -7.86 5.67 17.02
C TYR A 272 -8.94 6.53 17.69
N GLY A 273 -8.57 7.48 18.53
CA GLY A 273 -9.49 8.37 19.24
C GLY A 273 -10.30 7.73 20.36
N LYS A 274 -10.31 6.40 20.48
CA LYS A 274 -11.09 5.62 21.44
C LYS A 274 -10.19 4.64 22.19
N THR A 275 -10.59 4.25 23.42
CA THR A 275 -9.90 3.15 24.11
C THR A 275 -10.17 1.82 23.42
N PRO A 276 -9.30 0.80 23.56
CA PRO A 276 -9.53 -0.54 22.98
C PRO A 276 -10.87 -1.15 23.39
N PHE A 277 -11.28 -0.95 24.64
CA PHE A 277 -12.56 -1.43 25.16
C PHE A 277 -13.75 -0.75 24.45
N SER A 278 -13.75 0.59 24.39
CA SER A 278 -14.80 1.36 23.70
C SER A 278 -14.85 1.01 22.21
N TYR A 279 -13.68 0.84 21.57
CA TYR A 279 -13.58 0.45 20.17
C TYR A 279 -14.29 -0.90 19.90
N ARG A 280 -14.05 -1.91 20.75
CA ARG A 280 -14.67 -3.23 20.62
C ARG A 280 -16.19 -3.17 20.84
N THR A 281 -16.66 -2.43 21.85
CA THR A 281 -18.11 -2.36 22.15
C THR A 281 -18.90 -1.64 21.05
N ASP A 282 -18.33 -0.62 20.43
CA ASP A 282 -18.98 0.09 19.33
C ASP A 282 -19.15 -0.78 18.07
N ASN A 283 -18.16 -1.67 17.80
CA ASN A 283 -18.25 -2.59 16.65
C ASN A 283 -19.28 -3.71 16.86
N ILE A 284 -19.48 -4.19 18.09
CA ILE A 284 -20.50 -5.20 18.39
C ILE A 284 -21.93 -4.65 18.25
N SER A 285 -22.13 -3.35 18.43
CA SER A 285 -23.44 -2.71 18.31
C SER A 285 -23.89 -2.38 16.88
N VAL A 286 -23.04 -2.58 15.89
CA VAL A 286 -23.36 -2.34 14.46
C VAL A 286 -23.86 -3.63 13.78
N ASP A 287 -23.60 -4.81 14.34
CA ASP A 287 -24.01 -6.11 13.80
C ASP A 287 -25.31 -6.65 14.41
N MET A 288 -26.06 -5.86 15.19
CA MET A 288 -27.43 -6.15 15.68
C MET A 288 -28.42 -5.22 14.98
#